data_8d36b142cecd258f2903ae93215542a4
#
_entry.id   8d36b142cecd258f2903ae93215542a4
#
_cell.length_a   1.000
_cell.length_b   1.000
_cell.length_c   1.000
_cell.angle_alpha   90.00
_cell.angle_beta   90.00
_cell.angle_gamma   90.00
#
_symmetry.space_group_name_H-M   'P 1'
#
loop_
_entity.id
_entity.type
_entity.pdbx_description
1 polymer ?
#
loop_
_entity_poly.entity_id
_entity_poly.type
_entity_poly.pdbx_seq_one_letter_code
_entity_poly.pdbx_strand_id
1 'polypeptide(L)'
;RTLKPEKDGLFGEQIFGPTRDWECACGKYKRVRFKGIICERCGVEVTKSRVRRERMGHIELAAPVTHIWFFKGVPSRLGYLLDIAPKDLEKVIYFAAYMVTSVDEEQRHNDLPDLQDEFDTEIGNMAKRRDNEIENRARKVEEDLAQLEAEGEGRGPARTKLRNGAERDMAAIRQRYDDQIQRLNAVFDRFKSLKPGDLEGDVDLWREMQDRYGDYFEGCMGAEAIQKRLQDFDLEAA
;
A
#
# COMPACT_ATOMS: atom_id res chain seq x y z
N ARG A 1 -11.23 32.66 -2.81
CA ARG A 1 -12.41 33.26 -3.42
C ARG A 1 -12.74 34.65 -2.85
N THR A 2 -12.59 34.84 -1.54
CA THR A 2 -12.90 36.10 -0.84
C THR A 2 -11.68 36.80 -0.28
N LEU A 3 -10.50 36.23 -0.35
CA LEU A 3 -9.25 36.68 0.28
C LEU A 3 -9.36 36.96 1.80
N LYS A 4 -10.40 36.40 2.44
CA LYS A 4 -10.62 36.49 3.88
C LYS A 4 -10.42 35.10 4.49
N PRO A 5 -9.89 35.01 5.71
CA PRO A 5 -9.81 33.74 6.43
C PRO A 5 -11.21 33.17 6.63
N GLU A 6 -11.34 31.87 6.44
CA GLU A 6 -12.59 31.18 6.76
C GLU A 6 -12.80 31.14 8.27
N LYS A 7 -14.06 31.20 8.68
CA LYS A 7 -14.42 31.01 10.08
C LYS A 7 -14.07 29.55 10.45
N ASP A 8 -13.40 29.40 11.57
CA ASP A 8 -12.92 28.09 12.09
C ASP A 8 -11.96 27.34 11.13
N GLY A 9 -11.40 28.03 10.14
CA GLY A 9 -10.38 27.48 9.22
C GLY A 9 -8.96 27.57 9.77
N LEU A 10 -7.99 27.01 9.02
CA LEU A 10 -6.56 26.94 9.40
C LEU A 10 -5.93 28.32 9.65
N PHE A 11 -6.35 29.35 8.89
CA PHE A 11 -5.89 30.73 9.05
C PHE A 11 -6.88 31.60 9.80
N GLY A 12 -7.73 30.99 10.62
CA GLY A 12 -8.79 31.63 11.36
C GLY A 12 -8.32 32.78 12.25
N GLU A 13 -9.18 33.78 12.39
CA GLU A 13 -8.89 34.98 13.21
C GLU A 13 -8.83 34.67 14.71
N GLN A 14 -9.44 33.57 15.15
CA GLN A 14 -9.36 33.12 16.53
C GLN A 14 -7.94 32.69 16.94
N ILE A 15 -7.21 32.11 16.01
CA ILE A 15 -5.85 31.62 16.24
C ILE A 15 -4.82 32.75 16.04
N PHE A 16 -4.82 33.34 14.85
CA PHE A 16 -3.80 34.28 14.44
C PHE A 16 -4.13 35.76 14.74
N GLY A 17 -5.36 36.06 15.08
CA GLY A 17 -5.79 37.40 15.34
C GLY A 17 -6.60 38.03 14.20
N PRO A 18 -7.11 39.26 14.41
CA PRO A 18 -8.00 39.91 13.49
C PRO A 18 -7.31 40.32 12.18
N THR A 19 -8.09 40.43 11.10
CA THR A 19 -7.62 40.91 9.79
C THR A 19 -7.57 42.44 9.71
N ARG A 20 -8.29 43.13 10.58
CA ARG A 20 -8.30 44.61 10.70
C ARG A 20 -7.90 44.99 12.12
N ASP A 21 -7.22 46.14 12.21
CA ASP A 21 -6.79 46.67 13.51
C ASP A 21 -8.00 47.00 14.40
N TRP A 22 -7.97 46.48 15.60
CA TRP A 22 -8.95 46.77 16.65
C TRP A 22 -10.39 46.39 16.32
N GLU A 23 -10.58 45.43 15.42
CA GLU A 23 -11.89 44.92 15.01
C GLU A 23 -11.94 43.40 15.16
N CYS A 24 -12.99 42.88 15.81
CA CYS A 24 -13.23 41.45 15.82
C CYS A 24 -13.96 40.97 14.54
N ALA A 25 -13.91 39.68 14.23
CA ALA A 25 -14.46 39.12 12.99
C ALA A 25 -15.98 39.40 12.82
N CYS A 26 -16.75 39.37 13.90
CA CYS A 26 -18.21 39.63 13.83
C CYS A 26 -18.57 41.11 13.88
N GLY A 27 -17.62 42.02 14.06
CA GLY A 27 -17.84 43.46 14.09
C GLY A 27 -18.48 44.01 15.37
N LYS A 28 -18.64 43.19 16.43
CA LYS A 28 -19.20 43.65 17.71
C LYS A 28 -18.29 44.68 18.37
N TYR A 29 -16.98 44.44 18.35
CA TYR A 29 -15.96 45.33 18.88
C TYR A 29 -15.14 45.92 17.71
N LYS A 30 -15.08 47.26 17.60
CA LYS A 30 -14.43 47.96 16.47
C LYS A 30 -13.50 49.09 16.88
N ARG A 31 -13.15 49.23 18.15
CA ARG A 31 -12.39 50.38 18.64
C ARG A 31 -11.27 49.97 19.59
N VAL A 32 -10.23 50.78 19.62
CA VAL A 32 -9.01 50.60 20.49
C VAL A 32 -9.35 50.45 21.95
N ARG A 33 -10.44 51.08 22.43
CA ARG A 33 -10.88 50.96 23.85
C ARG A 33 -11.15 49.52 24.30
N PHE A 34 -11.39 48.62 23.36
CA PHE A 34 -11.66 47.22 23.61
C PHE A 34 -10.41 46.32 23.42
N LYS A 35 -9.21 46.93 23.42
CA LYS A 35 -7.94 46.24 23.27
C LYS A 35 -7.83 45.09 24.27
N GLY A 36 -7.44 43.91 23.76
CA GLY A 36 -7.21 42.70 24.56
C GLY A 36 -8.45 41.93 24.97
N ILE A 37 -9.65 42.41 24.59
CA ILE A 37 -10.88 41.68 24.86
C ILE A 37 -11.04 40.56 23.79
N ILE A 38 -11.31 39.35 24.28
CA ILE A 38 -11.72 38.24 23.41
C ILE A 38 -13.22 38.35 23.20
N CYS A 39 -13.66 38.48 21.97
CA CYS A 39 -15.06 38.59 21.64
C CYS A 39 -15.81 37.30 21.97
N GLU A 40 -16.77 37.34 22.85
CA GLU A 40 -17.60 36.20 23.27
C GLU A 40 -18.44 35.61 22.14
N ARG A 41 -18.68 36.38 21.05
CA ARG A 41 -19.47 35.92 19.90
C ARG A 41 -18.66 35.22 18.84
N CYS A 42 -17.43 35.70 18.56
CA CYS A 42 -16.59 35.14 17.48
C CYS A 42 -15.23 34.60 17.96
N GLY A 43 -14.90 34.72 19.26
CA GLY A 43 -13.66 34.24 19.82
C GLY A 43 -12.40 34.98 19.39
N VAL A 44 -12.51 36.07 18.65
CA VAL A 44 -11.37 36.84 18.13
C VAL A 44 -10.95 37.90 19.12
N GLU A 45 -9.67 37.96 19.43
CA GLU A 45 -9.07 38.99 20.28
C GLU A 45 -9.01 40.34 19.54
N VAL A 46 -9.41 41.40 20.20
CA VAL A 46 -9.34 42.77 19.66
C VAL A 46 -7.93 43.32 19.82
N THR A 47 -7.13 43.22 18.77
CA THR A 47 -5.74 43.66 18.72
C THR A 47 -5.38 44.17 17.33
N LYS A 48 -4.12 44.54 17.13
CA LYS A 48 -3.63 44.94 15.80
C LYS A 48 -3.54 43.76 14.86
N SER A 49 -3.85 43.94 13.59
CA SER A 49 -3.73 42.90 12.55
C SER A 49 -2.29 42.39 12.37
N ARG A 50 -1.29 43.18 12.74
CA ARG A 50 0.12 42.80 12.69
C ARG A 50 0.42 41.52 13.47
N VAL A 51 -0.33 41.22 14.55
CA VAL A 51 -0.13 39.99 15.34
C VAL A 51 -0.26 38.73 14.50
N ARG A 52 -0.98 38.75 13.38
CA ARG A 52 -1.08 37.63 12.44
C ARG A 52 0.25 37.20 11.81
N ARG A 53 1.24 38.11 11.78
CA ARG A 53 2.61 37.81 11.31
C ARG A 53 3.55 37.38 12.44
N GLU A 54 3.14 37.57 13.67
CA GLU A 54 3.97 37.32 14.86
C GLU A 54 3.54 36.04 15.58
N ARG A 55 2.24 35.70 15.53
CA ARG A 55 1.70 34.52 16.19
C ARG A 55 2.07 33.24 15.43
N MET A 56 2.58 32.27 16.17
CA MET A 56 2.79 30.90 15.70
C MET A 56 1.56 30.07 16.01
N GLY A 57 1.10 29.33 15.03
CA GLY A 57 0.00 28.36 15.21
C GLY A 57 0.54 26.95 15.16
N HIS A 58 -0.11 26.05 15.89
CA HIS A 58 0.11 24.63 15.81
C HIS A 58 -1.06 23.98 15.09
N ILE A 59 -0.75 23.19 14.06
CA ILE A 59 -1.74 22.42 13.29
C ILE A 59 -1.34 20.96 13.40
N GLU A 60 -2.20 20.19 14.05
CA GLU A 60 -2.05 18.73 14.10
C GLU A 60 -2.54 18.14 12.78
N LEU A 61 -1.66 17.41 12.09
CA LEU A 61 -1.99 16.78 10.82
C LEU A 61 -2.74 15.46 11.07
N ALA A 62 -3.71 15.17 10.23
CA ALA A 62 -4.45 13.89 10.28
C ALA A 62 -3.57 12.68 9.92
N ALA A 63 -2.48 12.91 9.17
CA ALA A 63 -1.51 11.90 8.80
C ALA A 63 -0.10 12.51 8.78
N PRO A 64 0.96 11.74 9.01
CA PRO A 64 2.33 12.21 8.91
C PRO A 64 2.64 12.72 7.49
N VAL A 65 3.48 13.74 7.40
CA VAL A 65 3.93 14.32 6.12
C VAL A 65 5.45 14.45 6.16
N THR A 66 6.10 14.02 5.09
CA THR A 66 7.54 14.14 4.94
C THR A 66 7.94 15.58 4.62
N HIS A 67 8.83 16.16 5.43
CA HIS A 67 9.30 17.54 5.20
C HIS A 67 10.23 17.61 3.97
N ILE A 68 9.90 18.51 3.05
CA ILE A 68 10.57 18.62 1.75
C ILE A 68 12.07 18.92 1.86
N TRP A 69 12.52 19.65 2.89
CA TRP A 69 13.95 19.96 3.08
C TRP A 69 14.80 18.71 3.35
N PHE A 70 14.23 17.70 3.99
CA PHE A 70 14.92 16.45 4.27
C PHE A 70 14.77 15.43 3.14
N PHE A 71 13.72 15.58 2.33
CA PHE A 71 13.43 14.69 1.21
C PHE A 71 14.10 15.13 -0.10
N LYS A 72 13.83 16.37 -0.55
CA LYS A 72 14.30 16.90 -1.88
C LYS A 72 15.65 17.62 -1.82
N GLY A 73 16.32 17.67 -0.68
CA GLY A 73 17.68 18.20 -0.59
C GLY A 73 18.67 17.40 -1.45
N VAL A 74 19.76 18.02 -1.85
CA VAL A 74 20.87 17.35 -2.56
C VAL A 74 22.12 17.47 -1.71
N PRO A 75 22.61 16.38 -1.08
CA PRO A 75 22.00 15.03 -1.04
C PRO A 75 20.74 14.97 -0.18
N SER A 76 19.85 14.02 -0.47
CA SER A 76 18.66 13.76 0.37
C SER A 76 19.09 13.26 1.74
N ARG A 77 18.76 13.99 2.80
CA ARG A 77 19.11 13.57 4.16
C ARG A 77 18.39 12.30 4.59
N LEU A 78 17.11 12.17 4.22
CA LEU A 78 16.34 10.96 4.49
C LEU A 78 16.86 9.76 3.71
N GLY A 79 17.15 9.95 2.42
CA GLY A 79 17.70 8.89 1.59
C GLY A 79 19.05 8.39 2.11
N TYR A 80 19.90 9.31 2.57
CA TYR A 80 21.20 8.97 3.13
C TYR A 80 21.09 8.24 4.47
N LEU A 81 20.22 8.72 5.37
CA LEU A 81 20.03 8.11 6.69
C LEU A 81 19.40 6.71 6.61
N LEU A 82 18.44 6.51 5.71
CA LEU A 82 17.73 5.23 5.56
C LEU A 82 18.37 4.29 4.54
N ASP A 83 19.46 4.72 3.89
CA ASP A 83 20.11 4.01 2.78
C ASP A 83 19.15 3.66 1.64
N ILE A 84 18.28 4.61 1.29
CA ILE A 84 17.27 4.45 0.24
C ILE A 84 17.54 5.45 -0.88
N ALA A 85 17.56 4.95 -2.13
CA ALA A 85 17.73 5.81 -3.29
C ALA A 85 16.60 6.87 -3.38
N PRO A 86 16.88 8.12 -3.79
CA PRO A 86 15.88 9.19 -3.85
C PRO A 86 14.64 8.84 -4.68
N LYS A 87 14.79 8.07 -5.77
CA LYS A 87 13.68 7.61 -6.61
C LYS A 87 12.79 6.60 -5.88
N ASP A 88 13.37 5.75 -5.07
CA ASP A 88 12.65 4.73 -4.31
C ASP A 88 11.95 5.35 -3.10
N LEU A 89 12.59 6.30 -2.43
CA LEU A 89 11.96 7.12 -1.42
C LEU A 89 10.74 7.88 -1.97
N GLU A 90 10.84 8.37 -3.20
CA GLU A 90 9.73 9.03 -3.90
C GLU A 90 8.56 8.07 -4.14
N LYS A 91 8.83 6.83 -4.56
CA LYS A 91 7.77 5.80 -4.73
C LYS A 91 7.00 5.55 -3.43
N VAL A 92 7.71 5.44 -2.31
CA VAL A 92 7.08 5.23 -1.00
C VAL A 92 6.21 6.43 -0.61
N ILE A 93 6.75 7.65 -0.67
CA ILE A 93 6.05 8.87 -0.27
C ILE A 93 4.78 9.11 -1.09
N TYR A 94 4.82 8.80 -2.39
CA TYR A 94 3.69 8.99 -3.31
C TYR A 94 2.82 7.75 -3.49
N PHE A 95 2.87 6.80 -2.57
CA PHE A 95 2.01 5.60 -2.56
C PHE A 95 2.16 4.71 -3.79
N ALA A 96 3.34 4.66 -4.40
CA ALA A 96 3.66 3.81 -5.54
C ALA A 96 4.35 2.50 -5.15
N ALA A 97 4.86 2.38 -3.91
CA ALA A 97 5.43 1.15 -3.37
C ALA A 97 5.22 1.06 -1.87
N TYR A 98 5.03 -0.17 -1.40
CA TYR A 98 5.11 -0.49 0.02
C TYR A 98 6.56 -0.52 0.47
N MET A 99 6.81 -0.11 1.69
CA MET A 99 8.09 -0.27 2.36
C MET A 99 7.91 -1.17 3.59
N VAL A 100 8.75 -2.18 3.69
CA VAL A 100 8.83 -3.03 4.88
C VAL A 100 9.42 -2.22 6.03
N THR A 101 8.66 -2.08 7.10
CA THR A 101 9.08 -1.32 8.28
C THR A 101 9.80 -2.19 9.28
N SER A 102 9.29 -3.39 9.54
CA SER A 102 9.87 -4.35 10.46
C SER A 102 9.70 -5.78 9.95
N VAL A 103 10.60 -6.67 10.35
CA VAL A 103 10.53 -8.12 10.10
C VAL A 103 10.93 -8.81 11.39
N ASP A 104 10.11 -9.74 11.87
CA ASP A 104 10.48 -10.63 12.96
C ASP A 104 11.32 -11.79 12.40
N GLU A 105 12.62 -11.57 12.37
CA GLU A 105 13.56 -12.54 11.82
C GLU A 105 13.69 -13.81 12.70
N GLU A 106 13.52 -13.68 14.00
CA GLU A 106 13.61 -14.80 14.93
C GLU A 106 12.42 -15.73 14.75
N GLN A 107 11.20 -15.20 14.79
CA GLN A 107 9.99 -15.98 14.57
C GLN A 107 9.98 -16.59 13.17
N ARG A 108 10.29 -15.80 12.12
CA ARG A 108 10.39 -16.30 10.76
C ARG A 108 11.39 -17.45 10.62
N HIS A 109 12.57 -17.34 11.24
CA HIS A 109 13.60 -18.39 11.17
C HIS A 109 13.16 -19.69 11.86
N ASN A 110 12.48 -19.57 12.99
CA ASN A 110 12.00 -20.72 13.75
C ASN A 110 10.89 -21.47 13.01
N ASP A 111 9.96 -20.73 12.41
CA ASP A 111 8.78 -21.28 11.77
C ASP A 111 8.99 -21.65 10.28
N LEU A 112 10.10 -21.19 9.67
CA LEU A 112 10.39 -21.40 8.25
C LEU A 112 10.32 -22.87 7.79
N PRO A 113 10.81 -23.87 8.55
CA PRO A 113 10.68 -25.27 8.16
C PRO A 113 9.23 -25.73 8.04
N ASP A 114 8.39 -25.39 9.01
CA ASP A 114 6.98 -25.76 9.02
C ASP A 114 6.20 -25.04 7.89
N LEU A 115 6.50 -23.77 7.67
CA LEU A 115 5.93 -23.00 6.55
C LEU A 115 6.34 -23.57 5.19
N GLN A 116 7.58 -24.08 5.05
CA GLN A 116 8.03 -24.74 3.83
C GLN A 116 7.27 -26.04 3.59
N ASP A 117 7.07 -26.86 4.62
CA ASP A 117 6.34 -28.11 4.52
C ASP A 117 4.86 -27.88 4.16
N GLU A 118 4.21 -26.85 4.74
CA GLU A 118 2.86 -26.45 4.39
C GLU A 118 2.78 -25.97 2.94
N PHE A 119 3.74 -25.15 2.51
CA PHE A 119 3.84 -24.65 1.16
C PHE A 119 4.02 -25.78 0.14
N ASP A 120 4.94 -26.72 0.38
CA ASP A 120 5.18 -27.87 -0.50
C ASP A 120 3.95 -28.79 -0.59
N THR A 121 3.20 -28.91 0.51
CA THR A 121 1.93 -29.63 0.54
C THR A 121 0.86 -28.92 -0.31
N GLU A 122 0.76 -27.59 -0.23
CA GLU A 122 -0.15 -26.80 -1.05
C GLU A 122 0.15 -26.95 -2.54
N ILE A 123 1.41 -26.79 -2.94
CA ILE A 123 1.86 -26.98 -4.32
C ILE A 123 1.56 -28.41 -4.80
N GLY A 124 1.85 -29.42 -3.99
CA GLY A 124 1.54 -30.82 -4.31
C GLY A 124 0.05 -31.07 -4.51
N ASN A 125 -0.80 -30.45 -3.69
CA ASN A 125 -2.25 -30.54 -3.82
C ASN A 125 -2.76 -29.83 -5.08
N MET A 126 -2.18 -28.70 -5.45
CA MET A 126 -2.50 -27.98 -6.71
C MET A 126 -2.11 -28.81 -7.93
N ALA A 127 -0.92 -29.42 -7.92
CA ALA A 127 -0.48 -30.30 -8.99
C ALA A 127 -1.44 -31.51 -9.15
N LYS A 128 -1.84 -32.14 -8.05
CA LYS A 128 -2.83 -33.24 -8.08
C LYS A 128 -4.19 -32.79 -8.63
N ARG A 129 -4.67 -31.61 -8.24
CA ARG A 129 -5.92 -31.04 -8.78
C ARG A 129 -5.82 -30.78 -10.27
N ARG A 130 -4.70 -30.21 -10.74
CA ARG A 130 -4.42 -30.04 -12.17
C ARG A 130 -4.49 -31.35 -12.94
N ASP A 131 -3.79 -32.36 -12.45
CA ASP A 131 -3.69 -33.65 -13.12
C ASP A 131 -5.06 -34.35 -13.16
N ASN A 132 -5.81 -34.32 -12.06
CA ASN A 132 -7.19 -34.84 -12.01
C ASN A 132 -8.15 -34.10 -12.97
N GLU A 133 -8.03 -32.78 -13.10
CA GLU A 133 -8.87 -31.99 -14.01
C GLU A 133 -8.55 -32.33 -15.48
N ILE A 134 -7.28 -32.52 -15.79
CA ILE A 134 -6.80 -32.94 -17.12
C ILE A 134 -7.32 -34.36 -17.43
N GLU A 135 -7.18 -35.30 -16.49
CA GLU A 135 -7.65 -36.67 -16.65
C GLU A 135 -9.18 -36.74 -16.86
N ASN A 136 -9.94 -36.01 -16.06
CA ASN A 136 -11.39 -35.90 -16.24
C ASN A 136 -11.76 -35.31 -17.60
N ARG A 137 -11.03 -34.30 -18.08
CA ARG A 137 -11.27 -33.77 -19.43
C ARG A 137 -10.91 -34.77 -20.53
N ALA A 138 -9.79 -35.49 -20.38
CA ALA A 138 -9.40 -36.54 -21.32
C ALA A 138 -10.43 -37.66 -21.41
N ARG A 139 -10.91 -38.16 -20.26
CA ARG A 139 -11.95 -39.19 -20.20
C ARG A 139 -13.24 -38.72 -20.88
N LYS A 140 -13.68 -37.50 -20.63
CA LYS A 140 -14.87 -36.94 -21.28
C LYS A 140 -14.71 -36.85 -22.79
N VAL A 141 -13.54 -36.52 -23.30
CA VAL A 141 -13.25 -36.49 -24.73
C VAL A 141 -13.27 -37.88 -25.33
N GLU A 142 -12.80 -38.94 -24.64
CA GLU A 142 -12.90 -40.31 -25.08
C GLU A 142 -14.34 -40.76 -25.19
N GLU A 143 -15.18 -40.42 -24.20
CA GLU A 143 -16.62 -40.68 -24.22
C GLU A 143 -17.34 -40.01 -25.39
N ASP A 144 -17.03 -38.69 -25.61
CA ASP A 144 -17.58 -37.93 -26.74
C ASP A 144 -17.11 -38.51 -28.12
N LEU A 145 -15.88 -38.99 -28.23
CA LEU A 145 -15.36 -39.63 -29.43
C LEU A 145 -16.04 -40.98 -29.66
N ALA A 146 -16.25 -41.78 -28.64
CA ALA A 146 -16.95 -43.04 -28.74
C ALA A 146 -18.43 -42.84 -29.18
N GLN A 147 -19.08 -41.80 -28.70
CA GLN A 147 -20.43 -41.44 -29.19
C GLN A 147 -20.44 -41.05 -30.65
N LEU A 148 -19.51 -40.22 -31.14
CA LEU A 148 -19.39 -39.86 -32.53
C LEU A 148 -19.11 -41.08 -33.43
N GLU A 149 -18.35 -42.06 -32.95
CA GLU A 149 -18.10 -43.30 -33.68
C GLU A 149 -19.37 -44.19 -33.79
N ALA A 150 -20.17 -44.22 -32.73
CA ALA A 150 -21.44 -44.94 -32.70
C ALA A 150 -22.50 -44.31 -33.64
N GLU A 151 -22.48 -43.01 -33.79
CA GLU A 151 -23.38 -42.25 -34.66
C GLU A 151 -22.94 -42.30 -36.16
N GLY A 152 -21.81 -42.95 -36.48
CA GLY A 152 -21.28 -43.09 -37.83
C GLY A 152 -20.51 -41.90 -38.35
N GLU A 153 -20.33 -40.86 -37.56
CA GLU A 153 -19.58 -39.66 -37.90
C GLU A 153 -18.10 -39.71 -37.44
N GLY A 154 -17.61 -40.89 -37.04
CA GLY A 154 -16.29 -41.11 -36.44
C GLY A 154 -15.08 -40.82 -37.33
N ARG A 155 -15.29 -40.50 -38.61
CA ARG A 155 -14.23 -40.18 -39.58
C ARG A 155 -14.51 -38.83 -40.25
N GLY A 156 -13.85 -37.77 -39.80
CA GLY A 156 -14.03 -36.49 -40.45
C GLY A 156 -13.63 -35.27 -39.63
N PRO A 157 -13.96 -34.09 -40.12
CA PRO A 157 -13.60 -32.81 -39.48
C PRO A 157 -14.13 -32.63 -38.05
N ALA A 158 -15.26 -33.30 -37.71
CA ALA A 158 -15.85 -33.27 -36.37
C ALA A 158 -14.92 -33.87 -35.31
N ARG A 159 -14.32 -35.05 -35.59
CA ARG A 159 -13.34 -35.69 -34.68
C ARG A 159 -12.10 -34.84 -34.50
N THR A 160 -11.57 -34.25 -35.55
CA THR A 160 -10.40 -33.37 -35.51
C THR A 160 -10.70 -32.10 -34.69
N LYS A 161 -11.87 -31.52 -34.87
CA LYS A 161 -12.33 -30.35 -34.10
C LYS A 161 -12.45 -30.65 -32.62
N LEU A 162 -13.01 -31.81 -32.26
CA LEU A 162 -13.16 -32.24 -30.85
C LEU A 162 -11.79 -32.44 -30.19
N ARG A 163 -10.86 -33.15 -30.85
CA ARG A 163 -9.48 -33.36 -30.35
C ARG A 163 -8.72 -32.05 -30.16
N ASN A 164 -8.74 -31.20 -31.20
CA ASN A 164 -8.06 -29.90 -31.11
C ASN A 164 -8.68 -28.98 -30.05
N GLY A 165 -10.00 -29.07 -29.83
CA GLY A 165 -10.67 -28.37 -28.73
C GLY A 165 -10.20 -28.87 -27.40
N ALA A 166 -10.17 -30.19 -27.20
CA ALA A 166 -9.73 -30.81 -25.95
C ALA A 166 -8.26 -30.53 -25.64
N GLU A 167 -7.38 -30.55 -26.61
CA GLU A 167 -5.98 -30.19 -26.43
C GLU A 167 -5.80 -28.73 -25.97
N ARG A 168 -6.60 -27.81 -26.52
CA ARG A 168 -6.61 -26.42 -26.09
C ARG A 168 -7.13 -26.27 -24.65
N ASP A 169 -8.21 -26.98 -24.31
CA ASP A 169 -8.77 -26.97 -22.97
C ASP A 169 -7.77 -27.52 -21.94
N MET A 170 -7.13 -28.65 -22.24
CA MET A 170 -6.10 -29.24 -21.38
C MET A 170 -4.86 -28.34 -21.25
N ALA A 171 -4.46 -27.68 -22.33
CA ALA A 171 -3.36 -26.70 -22.29
C ALA A 171 -3.74 -25.47 -21.44
N ALA A 172 -4.98 -24.99 -21.54
CA ALA A 172 -5.48 -23.88 -20.71
C ALA A 172 -5.55 -24.24 -19.23
N ILE A 173 -5.96 -25.48 -18.90
CA ILE A 173 -5.95 -26.00 -17.53
C ILE A 173 -4.52 -26.01 -17.00
N ARG A 174 -3.56 -26.57 -17.73
CA ARG A 174 -2.14 -26.57 -17.32
C ARG A 174 -1.64 -25.16 -17.06
N GLN A 175 -1.83 -24.28 -18.04
CA GLN A 175 -1.36 -22.89 -17.93
C GLN A 175 -1.92 -22.19 -16.69
N ARG A 176 -3.22 -22.34 -16.42
CA ARG A 176 -3.85 -21.73 -15.24
C ARG A 176 -3.23 -22.21 -13.91
N TYR A 177 -2.98 -23.50 -13.77
CA TYR A 177 -2.36 -24.03 -12.56
C TYR A 177 -0.88 -23.68 -12.46
N ASP A 178 -0.16 -23.71 -13.59
CA ASP A 178 1.26 -23.33 -13.62
C ASP A 178 1.45 -21.86 -13.27
N ASP A 179 0.57 -20.96 -13.76
CA ASP A 179 0.57 -19.53 -13.39
C ASP A 179 0.28 -19.33 -11.90
N GLN A 180 -0.66 -20.09 -11.32
CA GLN A 180 -0.95 -20.05 -9.89
C GLN A 180 0.22 -20.52 -9.05
N ILE A 181 0.83 -21.66 -9.41
CA ILE A 181 2.00 -22.20 -8.73
C ILE A 181 3.19 -21.22 -8.84
N GLN A 182 3.40 -20.64 -9.99
CA GLN A 182 4.45 -19.63 -10.18
C GLN A 182 4.24 -18.42 -9.28
N ARG A 183 2.99 -17.96 -9.17
CA ARG A 183 2.66 -16.84 -8.29
C ARG A 183 2.90 -17.18 -6.82
N LEU A 184 2.48 -18.34 -6.36
CA LEU A 184 2.74 -18.80 -4.99
C LEU A 184 4.23 -18.90 -4.69
N ASN A 185 5.02 -19.44 -5.61
CA ASN A 185 6.48 -19.47 -5.46
C ASN A 185 7.06 -18.05 -5.35
N ALA A 186 6.61 -17.11 -6.18
CA ALA A 186 7.08 -15.73 -6.13
C ALA A 186 6.77 -15.05 -4.79
N VAL A 187 5.56 -15.28 -4.23
CA VAL A 187 5.17 -14.78 -2.91
C VAL A 187 6.05 -15.35 -1.81
N PHE A 188 6.24 -16.67 -1.80
CA PHE A 188 7.02 -17.34 -0.76
C PHE A 188 8.50 -17.00 -0.83
N ASP A 189 9.09 -16.94 -2.03
CA ASP A 189 10.49 -16.56 -2.21
C ASP A 189 10.74 -15.11 -1.81
N ARG A 190 9.79 -14.22 -2.12
CA ARG A 190 9.86 -12.82 -1.68
C ARG A 190 9.79 -12.72 -0.17
N PHE A 191 8.86 -13.44 0.47
CA PHE A 191 8.73 -13.48 1.93
C PHE A 191 10.02 -13.96 2.61
N LYS A 192 10.66 -15.03 2.10
CA LYS A 192 11.92 -15.54 2.64
C LYS A 192 13.05 -14.52 2.58
N SER A 193 13.08 -13.72 1.52
CA SER A 193 14.15 -12.73 1.27
C SER A 193 13.89 -11.35 1.88
N LEU A 194 12.71 -11.14 2.49
CA LEU A 194 12.24 -9.84 2.96
C LEU A 194 13.13 -9.28 4.08
N LYS A 195 13.50 -8.00 3.95
CA LYS A 195 14.29 -7.27 4.94
C LYS A 195 13.66 -5.91 5.25
N PRO A 196 13.88 -5.38 6.46
CA PRO A 196 13.48 -4.02 6.79
C PRO A 196 14.11 -3.00 5.82
N GLY A 197 13.27 -2.14 5.22
CA GLY A 197 13.69 -1.18 4.20
C GLY A 197 13.45 -1.65 2.75
N ASP A 198 13.12 -2.92 2.53
CA ASP A 198 12.76 -3.43 1.21
C ASP A 198 11.50 -2.75 0.68
N LEU A 199 11.47 -2.59 -0.65
CA LEU A 199 10.34 -2.00 -1.34
C LEU A 199 9.62 -3.04 -2.19
N GLU A 200 8.29 -2.95 -2.19
CA GLU A 200 7.43 -3.75 -3.05
C GLU A 200 6.46 -2.87 -3.83
N GLY A 201 6.57 -2.91 -5.14
CA GLY A 201 5.74 -2.13 -6.05
C GLY A 201 4.53 -2.90 -6.58
N ASP A 202 4.55 -4.23 -6.51
CA ASP A 202 3.41 -5.06 -6.89
C ASP A 202 2.43 -5.16 -5.71
N VAL A 203 1.31 -4.44 -5.85
CA VAL A 203 0.26 -4.38 -4.82
C VAL A 203 -0.41 -5.72 -4.59
N ASP A 204 -0.55 -6.54 -5.65
CA ASP A 204 -1.20 -7.84 -5.54
C ASP A 204 -0.27 -8.86 -4.87
N LEU A 205 1.03 -8.82 -5.19
CA LEU A 205 2.05 -9.61 -4.51
C LEU A 205 2.14 -9.24 -3.03
N TRP A 206 2.13 -7.94 -2.72
CA TRP A 206 2.15 -7.45 -1.35
C TRP A 206 0.95 -7.94 -0.54
N ARG A 207 -0.27 -7.81 -1.09
CA ARG A 207 -1.50 -8.27 -0.42
C ARG A 207 -1.46 -9.76 -0.13
N GLU A 208 -1.09 -10.57 -1.12
CA GLU A 208 -1.03 -12.01 -0.95
C GLU A 208 0.03 -12.43 0.08
N MET A 209 1.18 -11.74 0.09
CA MET A 209 2.21 -11.93 1.10
C MET A 209 1.74 -11.52 2.50
N GLN A 210 1.01 -10.39 2.59
CA GLN A 210 0.43 -9.91 3.85
C GLN A 210 -0.67 -10.85 4.38
N ASP A 211 -1.52 -11.37 3.50
CA ASP A 211 -2.60 -12.28 3.88
C ASP A 211 -2.06 -13.64 4.40
N ARG A 212 -0.93 -14.11 3.86
CA ARG A 212 -0.34 -15.39 4.23
C ARG A 212 0.67 -15.32 5.38
N TYR A 213 1.48 -14.27 5.39
CA TYR A 213 2.67 -14.15 6.25
C TYR A 213 2.71 -12.83 7.04
N GLY A 214 1.59 -12.14 7.16
CA GLY A 214 1.51 -10.82 7.80
C GLY A 214 1.91 -10.77 9.26
N ASP A 215 1.92 -11.92 9.95
CA ASP A 215 2.35 -12.02 11.34
C ASP A 215 3.89 -11.87 11.51
N TYR A 216 4.65 -12.03 10.43
CA TYR A 216 6.11 -12.01 10.45
C TYR A 216 6.72 -10.68 10.03
N PHE A 217 5.93 -9.77 9.44
CA PHE A 217 6.45 -8.49 8.98
C PHE A 217 5.39 -7.40 8.95
N GLU A 218 5.83 -6.18 9.11
CA GLU A 218 5.01 -5.00 8.91
C GLU A 218 5.53 -4.14 7.77
N GLY A 219 4.63 -3.47 7.10
CA GLY A 219 4.98 -2.48 6.09
C GLY A 219 3.80 -1.58 5.74
N CYS A 220 4.12 -0.42 5.26
CA CYS A 220 3.12 0.57 4.87
C CYS A 220 3.65 1.48 3.74
N MET A 221 2.79 2.34 3.25
CA MET A 221 3.10 3.35 2.24
C MET A 221 3.13 4.75 2.85
N GLY A 222 3.66 5.68 2.09
CA GLY A 222 3.61 7.09 2.42
C GLY A 222 4.61 7.52 3.50
N ALA A 223 4.40 8.70 4.05
CA ALA A 223 5.26 9.26 5.07
C ALA A 223 5.23 8.49 6.39
N GLU A 224 4.18 7.71 6.64
CA GLU A 224 4.07 6.84 7.82
C GLU A 224 5.15 5.75 7.83
N ALA A 225 5.43 5.15 6.67
CA ALA A 225 6.49 4.16 6.53
C ALA A 225 7.85 4.73 6.92
N ILE A 226 8.14 5.94 6.45
CA ILE A 226 9.36 6.66 6.77
C ILE A 226 9.43 7.01 8.25
N GLN A 227 8.31 7.45 8.83
CA GLN A 227 8.24 7.77 10.25
C GLN A 227 8.52 6.55 11.12
N LYS A 228 7.91 5.40 10.86
CA LYS A 228 8.17 4.15 11.59
C LYS A 228 9.64 3.76 11.50
N ARG A 229 10.21 3.75 10.29
CA ARG A 229 11.64 3.44 10.10
C ARG A 229 12.59 4.38 10.83
N LEU A 230 12.24 5.67 10.94
CA LEU A 230 13.04 6.65 11.69
C LEU A 230 12.89 6.49 13.20
N GLN A 231 11.74 6.03 13.69
CA GLN A 231 11.52 5.75 15.11
C GLN A 231 12.32 4.54 15.60
N ASP A 232 12.45 3.53 14.73
CA ASP A 232 13.20 2.29 15.03
C ASP A 232 14.70 2.40 14.68
N PHE A 233 15.13 3.58 14.16
CA PHE A 233 16.51 3.77 13.76
C PHE A 233 17.44 3.97 14.97
N ASP A 234 18.41 3.07 15.11
CA ASP A 234 19.43 3.17 16.14
C ASP A 234 20.58 4.06 15.68
N LEU A 235 20.69 5.25 16.29
CA LEU A 235 21.73 6.23 15.99
C LEU A 235 23.12 5.82 16.51
N GLU A 236 23.18 4.90 17.49
CA GLU A 236 24.46 4.45 18.05
C GLU A 236 25.07 3.30 17.24
N ALA A 237 24.21 2.54 16.54
CA ALA A 237 24.63 1.44 15.67
C ALA A 237 24.98 1.90 14.24
N ALA A 238 24.63 3.11 13.84
CA ALA A 238 24.85 3.68 12.52
C ALA A 238 26.14 4.50 12.46
#